data_90500d334d1e4685a31d34fd6f16678c
#
_entry.id   90500d334d1e4685a31d34fd6f16678c
#
_cell.length_a   1.000
_cell.length_b   1.000
_cell.length_c   1.000
_cell.angle_alpha   90.00
_cell.angle_beta   90.00
_cell.angle_gamma   90.00
#
_symmetry.space_group_name_H-M   'P 1'
#
loop_
_entity.id
_entity.type
_entity.pdbx_description
1 polymer ?
#
loop_
_entity_poly.entity_id
_entity_poly.type
_entity_poly.pdbx_seq_one_letter_code
_entity_poly.pdbx_strand_id
1 'polypeptide(L)'
;MPALRTRVAVAVAVATLMAAPTGVASAVPTTAAAPTDGWQQKSFTYAMHKPWNLDLSERYRYDSGTKTHTMWVYSTDEPLEEGSSTDPRTEMRWNQEYTSGKHMWDADVYIPSGTNGADFMQILRVKHPSGTPATDIMLRVSSESDGTVKRYTDQVIKSGVYNKWWNLKVAHDADAGKIQVYADDRLVLTVADRGSATRHFKNGVYHHGSGRAEARFRNIHYWVK
;
A
#
# COMPACT_ATOMS: atom_id res chain seq x y z
N MET A 1 -1.91 99.62 -35.84
CA MET A 1 -2.73 98.55 -36.40
C MET A 1 -2.46 97.29 -35.59
N PRO A 2 -3.38 96.83 -34.80
CA PRO A 2 -3.13 95.62 -33.94
C PRO A 2 -3.53 94.33 -34.67
N ALA A 3 -2.66 93.33 -34.59
CA ALA A 3 -2.83 92.02 -35.20
C ALA A 3 -3.77 91.14 -34.36
N LEU A 4 -4.73 90.56 -35.02
CA LEU A 4 -5.71 89.66 -34.49
C LEU A 4 -5.09 88.25 -34.26
N ARG A 5 -5.03 87.78 -33.00
CA ARG A 5 -4.57 86.41 -32.69
C ARG A 5 -5.77 85.44 -32.55
N THR A 6 -5.85 84.56 -33.51
CA THR A 6 -6.81 83.46 -33.53
C THR A 6 -6.38 82.37 -32.50
N ARG A 7 -7.24 82.07 -31.54
CA ARG A 7 -7.02 80.94 -30.61
C ARG A 7 -7.73 79.71 -31.20
N VAL A 8 -6.95 78.67 -31.46
CA VAL A 8 -7.48 77.31 -31.76
C VAL A 8 -7.71 76.58 -30.50
N ALA A 9 -8.93 76.14 -30.21
CA ALA A 9 -9.29 75.28 -29.10
C ALA A 9 -9.11 73.84 -29.57
N VAL A 10 -8.24 73.08 -28.89
CA VAL A 10 -8.07 71.64 -29.08
C VAL A 10 -8.98 70.94 -28.07
N ALA A 11 -10.00 70.22 -28.52
CA ALA A 11 -10.83 69.39 -27.70
C ALA A 11 -10.15 68.03 -27.53
N VAL A 12 -9.77 67.68 -26.30
CA VAL A 12 -9.24 66.35 -25.92
C VAL A 12 -10.43 65.48 -25.54
N ALA A 13 -10.73 64.48 -26.38
CA ALA A 13 -11.70 63.45 -26.06
C ALA A 13 -11.04 62.39 -25.16
N VAL A 14 -11.46 62.27 -23.88
CA VAL A 14 -11.06 61.22 -22.97
C VAL A 14 -11.94 60.00 -23.25
N ALA A 15 -11.40 58.95 -23.84
CA ALA A 15 -12.05 57.66 -23.98
C ALA A 15 -11.88 56.86 -22.68
N THR A 16 -12.93 56.73 -21.90
CA THR A 16 -12.98 55.82 -20.70
C THR A 16 -13.09 54.37 -21.17
N LEU A 17 -12.01 53.63 -21.07
CA LEU A 17 -11.98 52.18 -21.32
C LEU A 17 -12.59 51.48 -20.09
N MET A 18 -13.82 50.97 -20.23
CA MET A 18 -14.43 50.09 -19.21
C MET A 18 -13.82 48.71 -19.34
N ALA A 19 -12.95 48.33 -18.41
CA ALA A 19 -12.46 46.95 -18.27
C ALA A 19 -13.60 46.06 -17.72
N ALA A 20 -14.01 45.04 -18.47
CA ALA A 20 -14.92 44.00 -18.00
C ALA A 20 -14.21 43.13 -16.95
N PRO A 21 -14.89 42.74 -15.85
CA PRO A 21 -14.27 41.84 -14.89
C PRO A 21 -14.11 40.46 -15.52
N THR A 22 -12.88 40.01 -15.68
CA THR A 22 -12.55 38.64 -16.03
C THR A 22 -12.88 37.77 -14.79
N GLY A 23 -14.02 37.13 -14.80
CA GLY A 23 -14.38 36.13 -13.81
C GLY A 23 -13.39 34.98 -13.86
N VAL A 24 -12.53 34.87 -12.85
CA VAL A 24 -11.69 33.69 -12.64
C VAL A 24 -12.62 32.56 -12.19
N ALA A 25 -12.93 31.63 -13.08
CA ALA A 25 -13.63 30.41 -12.71
C ALA A 25 -12.74 29.66 -11.74
N SER A 26 -13.10 29.64 -10.45
CA SER A 26 -12.47 28.76 -9.47
C SER A 26 -12.72 27.31 -9.89
N ALA A 27 -11.68 26.63 -10.34
CA ALA A 27 -11.73 25.20 -10.57
C ALA A 27 -12.07 24.52 -9.23
N VAL A 28 -13.24 23.89 -9.14
CA VAL A 28 -13.60 23.04 -8.02
C VAL A 28 -12.55 21.91 -8.02
N PRO A 29 -11.83 21.70 -6.91
CA PRO A 29 -10.89 20.58 -6.86
C PRO A 29 -11.66 19.28 -7.02
N THR A 30 -11.43 18.58 -8.12
CA THR A 30 -11.95 17.22 -8.32
C THR A 30 -11.26 16.36 -7.27
N THR A 31 -11.98 15.91 -6.25
CA THR A 31 -11.48 14.91 -5.31
C THR A 31 -11.09 13.68 -6.13
N ALA A 32 -9.83 13.28 -6.07
CA ALA A 32 -9.41 12.04 -6.71
C ALA A 32 -10.26 10.88 -6.16
N ALA A 33 -10.73 10.01 -7.05
CA ALA A 33 -11.51 8.84 -6.66
C ALA A 33 -10.74 7.99 -5.64
N ALA A 34 -11.43 7.50 -4.61
CA ALA A 34 -10.80 6.64 -3.62
C ALA A 34 -10.32 5.33 -4.30
N PRO A 35 -9.21 4.74 -3.87
CA PRO A 35 -8.71 3.49 -4.46
C PRO A 35 -9.73 2.34 -4.45
N THR A 36 -10.73 2.41 -3.56
CA THR A 36 -11.81 1.43 -3.42
C THR A 36 -13.07 1.75 -4.24
N ASP A 37 -13.10 2.84 -4.99
CA ASP A 37 -14.25 3.21 -5.80
C ASP A 37 -14.54 2.17 -6.89
N GLY A 38 -15.79 1.68 -6.90
CA GLY A 38 -16.24 0.62 -7.81
C GLY A 38 -15.77 -0.79 -7.43
N TRP A 39 -15.16 -0.98 -6.24
CA TRP A 39 -14.86 -2.28 -5.69
C TRP A 39 -15.97 -2.76 -4.75
N GLN A 40 -16.12 -4.07 -4.63
CA GLN A 40 -17.06 -4.72 -3.71
C GLN A 40 -16.29 -5.39 -2.58
N GLN A 41 -16.61 -5.02 -1.34
CA GLN A 41 -16.05 -5.72 -0.19
C GLN A 41 -16.63 -7.14 -0.10
N LYS A 42 -15.79 -8.12 0.16
CA LYS A 42 -16.14 -9.52 0.35
C LYS A 42 -15.64 -10.03 1.70
N SER A 43 -16.30 -11.04 2.21
CA SER A 43 -15.78 -11.81 3.35
C SER A 43 -14.54 -12.62 2.92
N PHE A 44 -13.66 -12.84 3.87
CA PHE A 44 -12.48 -13.69 3.68
C PHE A 44 -12.27 -14.58 4.91
N THR A 45 -11.52 -15.65 4.71
CA THR A 45 -11.05 -16.53 5.77
C THR A 45 -9.55 -16.77 5.59
N TYR A 46 -8.88 -17.22 6.64
CA TYR A 46 -7.44 -17.46 6.62
C TYR A 46 -7.06 -18.63 7.54
N ALA A 47 -5.92 -19.25 7.23
CA ALA A 47 -5.20 -20.13 8.14
C ALA A 47 -4.01 -19.37 8.73
N MET A 48 -3.68 -19.66 10.00
CA MET A 48 -2.48 -19.08 10.60
C MET A 48 -1.28 -19.99 10.34
N HIS A 49 -0.25 -19.42 9.73
CA HIS A 49 1.09 -20.00 9.67
C HIS A 49 1.89 -19.53 10.88
N LYS A 50 2.66 -20.41 11.47
CA LYS A 50 3.51 -20.14 12.64
C LYS A 50 4.73 -21.08 12.62
N PRO A 51 5.75 -20.88 13.45
CA PRO A 51 6.79 -21.88 13.65
C PRO A 51 6.17 -23.23 14.02
N TRP A 52 6.63 -24.30 13.38
CA TRP A 52 5.98 -25.62 13.48
C TRP A 52 5.91 -26.15 14.92
N ASN A 53 6.94 -25.84 15.71
CA ASN A 53 7.15 -26.34 17.09
C ASN A 53 6.53 -25.47 18.19
N LEU A 54 5.85 -24.37 17.87
CA LEU A 54 5.28 -23.43 18.86
C LEU A 54 3.76 -23.43 18.80
N ASP A 55 3.11 -23.11 19.92
CA ASP A 55 1.70 -22.78 19.92
C ASP A 55 1.44 -21.41 19.31
N LEU A 56 0.26 -21.23 18.70
CA LEU A 56 -0.07 -19.97 18.02
C LEU A 56 0.00 -18.76 18.98
N SER A 57 -0.45 -18.92 20.22
CA SER A 57 -0.44 -17.88 21.25
C SER A 57 0.94 -17.34 21.60
N GLU A 58 2.00 -18.09 21.28
CA GLU A 58 3.39 -17.66 21.49
C GLU A 58 3.90 -16.68 20.44
N ARG A 59 3.19 -16.56 19.29
CA ARG A 59 3.60 -15.70 18.16
C ARG A 59 2.46 -14.87 17.57
N TYR A 60 1.27 -14.95 18.18
CA TYR A 60 0.09 -14.24 17.73
C TYR A 60 -0.80 -13.83 18.89
N ARG A 61 -1.40 -12.66 18.79
CA ARG A 61 -2.45 -12.18 19.67
C ARG A 61 -3.51 -11.41 18.89
N TYR A 62 -4.77 -11.64 19.24
CA TYR A 62 -5.89 -10.82 18.77
C TYR A 62 -6.47 -10.03 19.94
N ASP A 63 -6.59 -8.72 19.76
CA ASP A 63 -7.28 -7.81 20.67
C ASP A 63 -8.67 -7.52 20.10
N SER A 64 -9.71 -8.05 20.73
CA SER A 64 -11.09 -7.88 20.27
C SER A 64 -11.65 -6.47 20.46
N GLY A 65 -11.12 -5.71 21.41
CA GLY A 65 -11.53 -4.32 21.67
C GLY A 65 -11.10 -3.38 20.55
N THR A 66 -9.87 -3.53 20.07
CA THR A 66 -9.31 -2.73 18.97
C THR A 66 -9.35 -3.45 17.62
N LYS A 67 -9.83 -4.72 17.60
CA LYS A 67 -9.80 -5.60 16.41
C LYS A 67 -8.40 -5.72 15.79
N THR A 68 -7.37 -5.71 16.64
CA THR A 68 -5.97 -5.71 16.21
C THR A 68 -5.38 -7.10 16.28
N HIS A 69 -4.84 -7.56 15.17
CA HIS A 69 -4.02 -8.75 15.06
C HIS A 69 -2.56 -8.37 15.22
N THR A 70 -1.87 -8.93 16.22
CA THR A 70 -0.43 -8.74 16.43
C THR A 70 0.28 -10.05 16.12
N MET A 71 1.22 -10.03 15.22
CA MET A 71 2.03 -11.17 14.79
C MET A 71 3.50 -10.85 14.97
N TRP A 72 4.26 -11.81 15.51
CA TRP A 72 5.71 -11.64 15.66
C TRP A 72 6.43 -12.98 15.53
N VAL A 73 7.70 -12.92 15.25
CA VAL A 73 8.65 -14.04 15.30
C VAL A 73 10.01 -13.55 15.77
N TYR A 74 10.84 -14.49 16.20
CA TYR A 74 12.27 -14.26 16.41
C TYR A 74 13.07 -14.93 15.29
N SER A 75 14.24 -14.40 14.99
CA SER A 75 15.15 -14.99 14.00
C SER A 75 15.65 -16.38 14.39
N THR A 76 15.49 -16.76 15.67
CA THR A 76 15.87 -18.06 16.22
C THR A 76 14.70 -19.05 16.26
N ASP A 77 13.53 -18.65 15.80
CA ASP A 77 12.37 -19.55 15.71
C ASP A 77 12.55 -20.54 14.56
N GLU A 78 11.89 -21.67 14.68
CA GLU A 78 11.87 -22.68 13.62
C GLU A 78 11.01 -22.21 12.42
N PRO A 79 11.20 -22.80 11.23
CA PRO A 79 10.37 -22.49 10.06
C PRO A 79 8.92 -22.96 10.25
N LEU A 80 8.10 -22.75 9.20
CA LEU A 80 6.70 -23.21 9.17
C LEU A 80 6.58 -24.74 9.24
N GLU A 81 7.49 -25.46 8.58
CA GLU A 81 7.49 -26.91 8.47
C GLU A 81 8.82 -27.47 8.98
N GLU A 82 8.77 -28.57 9.72
CA GLU A 82 9.97 -29.24 10.24
C GLU A 82 10.92 -29.60 9.10
N GLY A 83 12.19 -29.28 9.28
CA GLY A 83 13.24 -29.54 8.29
C GLY A 83 13.24 -28.61 7.07
N SER A 84 12.34 -27.62 7.00
CA SER A 84 12.36 -26.61 5.94
C SER A 84 13.57 -25.68 6.11
N SER A 85 14.15 -25.24 4.98
CA SER A 85 15.21 -24.22 4.94
C SER A 85 14.65 -22.79 4.87
N THR A 86 13.34 -22.60 5.01
CA THR A 86 12.74 -21.26 4.95
C THR A 86 12.85 -20.57 6.30
N ASP A 87 12.86 -19.24 6.29
CA ASP A 87 12.89 -18.45 7.52
C ASP A 87 11.59 -18.54 8.33
N PRO A 88 11.64 -18.20 9.64
CA PRO A 88 10.49 -18.23 10.52
C PRO A 88 9.41 -17.22 10.11
N ARG A 89 8.15 -17.58 10.40
CA ARG A 89 7.00 -16.74 10.07
C ARG A 89 5.84 -16.90 11.01
N THR A 90 5.08 -15.83 11.19
CA THR A 90 3.71 -15.84 11.70
C THR A 90 2.86 -14.99 10.77
N GLU A 91 2.00 -15.63 9.98
CA GLU A 91 1.26 -14.98 8.89
C GLU A 91 -0.17 -15.52 8.79
N MET A 92 -1.10 -14.67 8.41
CA MET A 92 -2.38 -15.07 7.81
C MET A 92 -2.15 -15.51 6.38
N ARG A 93 -2.38 -16.77 6.08
CA ARG A 93 -2.51 -17.29 4.73
C ARG A 93 -3.98 -17.26 4.36
N TRP A 94 -4.35 -16.42 3.39
CA TRP A 94 -5.74 -16.28 2.99
C TRP A 94 -6.24 -17.47 2.18
N ASN A 95 -7.48 -17.91 2.47
CA ASN A 95 -8.07 -19.04 1.78
C ASN A 95 -8.65 -18.69 0.41
N GLN A 96 -8.83 -17.39 0.11
CA GLN A 96 -9.31 -16.88 -1.17
C GLN A 96 -8.20 -16.98 -2.21
N GLU A 97 -8.19 -18.09 -2.93
CA GLU A 97 -7.32 -18.29 -4.08
C GLU A 97 -8.00 -17.77 -5.35
N TYR A 98 -7.21 -17.20 -6.26
CA TYR A 98 -7.68 -16.65 -7.51
C TYR A 98 -6.67 -16.85 -8.66
N THR A 99 -7.17 -16.89 -9.90
CA THR A 99 -6.37 -17.00 -11.12
C THR A 99 -6.66 -15.86 -12.11
N SER A 100 -7.77 -15.15 -11.91
CA SER A 100 -8.27 -14.09 -12.79
C SER A 100 -9.05 -13.06 -11.98
N GLY A 101 -9.48 -11.95 -12.60
CA GLY A 101 -10.24 -10.88 -11.95
C GLY A 101 -9.37 -9.90 -11.19
N LYS A 102 -10.02 -8.99 -10.48
CA LYS A 102 -9.34 -7.96 -9.70
C LYS A 102 -9.58 -8.18 -8.22
N HIS A 103 -8.50 -8.24 -7.48
CA HIS A 103 -8.50 -8.54 -6.05
C HIS A 103 -7.66 -7.49 -5.31
N MET A 104 -8.11 -7.05 -4.14
CA MET A 104 -7.35 -6.11 -3.34
C MET A 104 -7.40 -6.49 -1.87
N TRP A 105 -6.24 -6.54 -1.26
CA TRP A 105 -6.02 -6.57 0.18
C TRP A 105 -5.87 -5.14 0.69
N ASP A 106 -6.49 -4.82 1.82
CA ASP A 106 -6.52 -3.49 2.43
C ASP A 106 -6.47 -3.63 3.96
N ALA A 107 -5.58 -2.92 4.62
CA ALA A 107 -5.53 -2.88 6.08
C ALA A 107 -4.80 -1.63 6.60
N ASP A 108 -5.10 -1.27 7.85
CA ASP A 108 -4.20 -0.44 8.64
C ASP A 108 -3.07 -1.31 9.18
N VAL A 109 -1.85 -0.83 9.01
CA VAL A 109 -0.61 -1.51 9.39
C VAL A 109 0.13 -0.67 10.43
N TYR A 110 0.69 -1.34 11.44
CA TYR A 110 1.60 -0.75 12.42
C TYR A 110 2.83 -1.65 12.55
N ILE A 111 3.99 -1.08 12.42
CA ILE A 111 5.27 -1.78 12.56
C ILE A 111 6.04 -1.11 13.70
N PRO A 112 6.33 -1.81 14.82
CA PRO A 112 7.14 -1.24 15.87
C PRO A 112 8.59 -1.05 15.44
N SER A 113 9.24 -0.04 16.02
CA SER A 113 10.70 0.15 15.85
C SER A 113 11.44 -1.11 16.30
N GLY A 114 12.56 -1.39 15.64
CA GLY A 114 13.34 -2.62 15.84
C GLY A 114 12.96 -3.77 14.90
N THR A 115 11.79 -3.75 14.26
CA THR A 115 11.47 -4.69 13.19
C THR A 115 12.31 -4.37 11.94
N ASN A 116 13.16 -5.31 11.51
CA ASN A 116 14.07 -5.12 10.38
C ASN A 116 14.20 -6.41 9.58
N GLY A 117 14.16 -6.32 8.23
CA GLY A 117 14.31 -7.48 7.35
C GLY A 117 13.11 -8.43 7.38
N ALA A 118 11.90 -7.93 7.61
CA ALA A 118 10.68 -8.71 7.63
C ALA A 118 9.74 -8.34 6.49
N ASP A 119 9.27 -9.33 5.74
CA ASP A 119 8.16 -9.19 4.81
C ASP A 119 6.86 -9.31 5.59
N PHE A 120 5.96 -8.32 5.43
CA PHE A 120 4.71 -8.28 6.19
C PHE A 120 3.45 -8.33 5.32
N MET A 121 3.60 -8.27 4.00
CA MET A 121 2.53 -8.43 3.00
C MET A 121 3.08 -9.09 1.74
N GLN A 122 2.35 -10.08 1.20
CA GLN A 122 2.76 -10.84 0.03
C GLN A 122 1.56 -11.19 -0.86
N ILE A 123 1.80 -11.30 -2.18
CA ILE A 123 0.97 -12.09 -3.10
C ILE A 123 1.77 -13.35 -3.41
N LEU A 124 1.33 -14.49 -2.86
CA LEU A 124 1.96 -15.79 -3.07
C LEU A 124 1.35 -16.49 -4.28
N ARG A 125 2.20 -17.18 -5.04
CA ARG A 125 1.85 -18.00 -6.23
C ARG A 125 1.93 -19.47 -5.82
N VAL A 126 0.78 -20.14 -5.62
CA VAL A 126 0.75 -21.54 -5.16
C VAL A 126 0.89 -22.55 -6.28
N LYS A 127 0.40 -22.20 -7.48
CA LYS A 127 0.58 -23.01 -8.69
C LYS A 127 1.16 -22.10 -9.77
N HIS A 128 2.42 -22.30 -10.08
CA HIS A 128 3.17 -21.51 -11.06
C HIS A 128 4.17 -22.40 -11.81
N PRO A 129 4.66 -22.00 -12.98
CA PRO A 129 5.68 -22.75 -13.71
C PRO A 129 6.93 -22.99 -12.87
N SER A 130 7.50 -24.19 -12.98
CA SER A 130 8.76 -24.56 -12.31
C SER A 130 9.88 -23.55 -12.65
N GLY A 131 10.72 -23.26 -11.66
CA GLY A 131 11.84 -22.30 -11.81
C GLY A 131 11.43 -20.84 -11.78
N THR A 132 10.13 -20.51 -11.61
CA THR A 132 9.69 -19.13 -11.43
C THR A 132 9.54 -18.79 -9.94
N PRO A 133 9.70 -17.51 -9.54
CA PRO A 133 9.56 -17.12 -8.14
C PRO A 133 8.17 -17.44 -7.55
N ALA A 134 8.15 -17.81 -6.28
CA ALA A 134 6.92 -18.15 -5.56
C ALA A 134 6.07 -16.92 -5.17
N THR A 135 6.54 -15.71 -5.38
CA THR A 135 5.80 -14.49 -5.04
C THR A 135 5.78 -13.51 -6.20
N ASP A 136 4.64 -12.84 -6.42
CA ASP A 136 4.55 -11.72 -7.35
C ASP A 136 5.05 -10.43 -6.70
N ILE A 137 4.78 -10.26 -5.40
CA ILE A 137 5.25 -9.12 -4.61
C ILE A 137 5.47 -9.55 -3.15
N MET A 138 6.49 -8.95 -2.53
CA MET A 138 6.72 -8.96 -1.08
C MET A 138 7.03 -7.52 -0.65
N LEU A 139 6.41 -7.09 0.42
CA LEU A 139 6.65 -5.78 1.03
C LEU A 139 7.45 -5.98 2.31
N ARG A 140 8.71 -5.54 2.27
CA ARG A 140 9.70 -5.70 3.34
C ARG A 140 9.95 -4.39 4.05
N VAL A 141 10.04 -4.45 5.37
CA VAL A 141 10.49 -3.32 6.17
C VAL A 141 11.99 -3.44 6.47
N SER A 142 12.70 -2.32 6.38
CA SER A 142 14.07 -2.14 6.84
C SER A 142 14.14 -1.02 7.89
N SER A 143 15.23 -0.98 8.68
CA SER A 143 15.42 0.04 9.72
C SER A 143 15.84 1.42 9.18
N GLU A 144 16.03 1.55 7.88
CA GLU A 144 16.38 2.83 7.25
C GLU A 144 15.30 3.89 7.50
N SER A 145 15.71 5.15 7.70
CA SER A 145 14.83 6.33 7.75
C SER A 145 13.60 6.16 8.67
N ASP A 146 13.79 5.68 9.89
CA ASP A 146 12.73 5.41 10.86
C ASP A 146 11.69 4.40 10.33
N GLY A 147 12.18 3.36 9.70
CA GLY A 147 11.40 2.30 9.06
C GLY A 147 11.04 2.64 7.62
N THR A 148 11.67 1.94 6.67
CA THR A 148 11.36 2.06 5.25
C THR A 148 10.78 0.75 4.72
N VAL A 149 9.61 0.83 4.10
CA VAL A 149 8.98 -0.27 3.39
C VAL A 149 9.39 -0.22 1.93
N LYS A 150 9.88 -1.36 1.43
CA LYS A 150 10.29 -1.56 0.04
C LYS A 150 9.59 -2.77 -0.57
N ARG A 151 9.44 -2.77 -1.88
CA ARG A 151 9.16 -4.00 -2.63
C ARG A 151 10.47 -4.80 -2.69
N TYR A 152 10.48 -5.99 -2.11
CA TYR A 152 11.71 -6.76 -1.86
C TYR A 152 12.77 -5.88 -1.18
N THR A 153 13.81 -5.46 -1.94
CA THR A 153 14.91 -4.61 -1.47
C THR A 153 15.06 -3.31 -2.25
N ASP A 154 14.24 -3.09 -3.29
CA ASP A 154 14.54 -2.09 -4.32
C ASP A 154 13.65 -0.84 -4.23
N GLN A 155 12.36 -0.98 -4.54
CA GLN A 155 11.46 0.15 -4.74
C GLN A 155 10.83 0.58 -3.41
N VAL A 156 11.07 1.82 -3.01
CA VAL A 156 10.50 2.40 -1.78
C VAL A 156 9.00 2.60 -1.95
N ILE A 157 8.23 2.08 -1.01
CA ILE A 157 6.78 2.28 -0.87
C ILE A 157 6.50 3.43 0.08
N LYS A 158 7.10 3.43 1.27
CA LYS A 158 6.92 4.44 2.30
C LYS A 158 8.07 4.41 3.30
N SER A 159 8.51 5.59 3.76
CA SER A 159 9.48 5.75 4.83
C SER A 159 8.84 6.36 6.09
N GLY A 160 9.52 6.26 7.23
CA GLY A 160 9.06 6.78 8.51
C GLY A 160 7.82 6.05 9.03
N VAL A 161 7.75 4.72 8.82
CA VAL A 161 6.56 3.91 9.16
C VAL A 161 6.55 3.41 10.61
N TYR A 162 7.66 3.48 11.33
CA TYR A 162 7.73 2.94 12.68
C TYR A 162 6.82 3.66 13.66
N ASN A 163 6.22 2.86 14.54
CA ASN A 163 5.39 3.30 15.65
C ASN A 163 4.18 4.17 15.25
N LYS A 164 3.70 4.02 14.01
CA LYS A 164 2.55 4.73 13.47
C LYS A 164 1.60 3.77 12.76
N TRP A 165 0.31 4.00 12.88
CA TRP A 165 -0.68 3.39 11.99
C TRP A 165 -0.70 4.12 10.66
N TRP A 166 -0.73 3.37 9.58
CA TRP A 166 -0.89 3.89 8.22
C TRP A 166 -1.67 2.87 7.39
N ASN A 167 -2.35 3.33 6.36
CA ASN A 167 -3.13 2.43 5.51
C ASN A 167 -2.30 1.92 4.33
N LEU A 168 -2.42 0.62 4.08
CA LEU A 168 -1.80 -0.06 2.93
C LEU A 168 -2.86 -0.82 2.15
N LYS A 169 -2.88 -0.59 0.83
CA LYS A 169 -3.67 -1.42 -0.09
C LYS A 169 -2.75 -2.04 -1.13
N VAL A 170 -3.00 -3.31 -1.45
CA VAL A 170 -2.31 -4.03 -2.53
C VAL A 170 -3.38 -4.61 -3.45
N ALA A 171 -3.53 -3.99 -4.61
CA ALA A 171 -4.49 -4.39 -5.63
C ALA A 171 -3.78 -5.18 -6.74
N HIS A 172 -4.39 -6.26 -7.18
CA HIS A 172 -3.92 -7.09 -8.27
C HIS A 172 -5.02 -7.25 -9.32
N ASP A 173 -4.77 -6.80 -10.52
CA ASP A 173 -5.53 -7.11 -11.73
C ASP A 173 -4.86 -8.31 -12.39
N ALA A 174 -5.36 -9.52 -12.08
CA ALA A 174 -4.75 -10.76 -12.55
C ALA A 174 -4.96 -10.98 -14.05
N ASP A 175 -6.00 -10.38 -14.63
CA ASP A 175 -6.26 -10.46 -16.08
C ASP A 175 -5.30 -9.55 -16.86
N ALA A 176 -4.97 -8.38 -16.30
CA ALA A 176 -4.02 -7.45 -16.91
C ALA A 176 -2.56 -7.69 -16.46
N GLY A 177 -2.31 -8.62 -15.55
CA GLY A 177 -0.99 -8.90 -15.01
C GLY A 177 -0.38 -7.71 -14.26
N LYS A 178 -1.18 -6.95 -13.50
CA LYS A 178 -0.78 -5.67 -12.93
C LYS A 178 -1.04 -5.59 -11.43
N ILE A 179 -0.01 -5.22 -10.67
CA ILE A 179 -0.10 -4.97 -9.22
C ILE A 179 0.07 -3.49 -8.95
N GLN A 180 -0.79 -2.94 -8.10
CA GLN A 180 -0.76 -1.56 -7.64
C GLN A 180 -0.70 -1.52 -6.11
N VAL A 181 0.19 -0.70 -5.57
CA VAL A 181 0.33 -0.50 -4.12
C VAL A 181 -0.02 0.93 -3.79
N TYR A 182 -0.87 1.10 -2.78
CA TYR A 182 -1.29 2.41 -2.27
C TYR A 182 -0.86 2.54 -0.82
N ALA A 183 -0.25 3.66 -0.47
CA ALA A 183 0.07 4.04 0.89
C ALA A 183 -0.74 5.30 1.25
N ASP A 184 -1.56 5.22 2.31
CA ASP A 184 -2.50 6.26 2.71
C ASP A 184 -3.32 6.78 1.51
N ASP A 185 -3.94 5.85 0.80
CA ASP A 185 -4.77 6.04 -0.40
C ASP A 185 -4.05 6.64 -1.64
N ARG A 186 -2.75 6.85 -1.57
CA ARG A 186 -1.96 7.35 -2.69
C ARG A 186 -1.30 6.18 -3.43
N LEU A 187 -1.46 6.10 -4.75
CA LEU A 187 -0.74 5.15 -5.59
C LEU A 187 0.76 5.46 -5.54
N VAL A 188 1.55 4.50 -5.05
CA VAL A 188 3.00 4.65 -4.88
C VAL A 188 3.82 3.70 -5.73
N LEU A 189 3.21 2.60 -6.20
CA LEU A 189 3.86 1.62 -7.06
C LEU A 189 2.87 1.00 -8.04
N THR A 190 3.31 0.81 -9.27
CA THR A 190 2.67 -0.07 -10.25
C THR A 190 3.73 -0.97 -10.86
N VAL A 191 3.51 -2.28 -10.81
CA VAL A 191 4.43 -3.29 -11.38
C VAL A 191 3.65 -4.39 -12.08
N ALA A 192 4.31 -5.08 -13.01
CA ALA A 192 3.78 -6.30 -13.58
C ALA A 192 3.85 -7.45 -12.57
N ASP A 193 2.91 -8.39 -12.66
CA ASP A 193 3.02 -9.69 -12.01
C ASP A 193 4.01 -10.60 -12.76
N ARG A 194 4.12 -11.85 -12.36
CA ARG A 194 5.05 -12.84 -12.93
C ARG A 194 4.36 -13.87 -13.84
N GLY A 195 3.25 -13.49 -14.47
CA GLY A 195 2.48 -14.35 -15.40
C GLY A 195 1.50 -15.29 -14.68
N SER A 196 0.93 -16.22 -15.42
CA SER A 196 -0.15 -17.08 -14.94
C SER A 196 0.21 -17.88 -13.69
N ALA A 197 -0.66 -17.83 -12.68
CA ALA A 197 -0.54 -18.59 -11.44
C ALA A 197 -1.88 -18.62 -10.70
N THR A 198 -2.06 -19.59 -9.80
CA THR A 198 -3.04 -19.47 -8.71
C THR A 198 -2.40 -18.68 -7.57
N ARG A 199 -3.09 -17.71 -7.01
CA ARG A 199 -2.55 -16.76 -6.04
C ARG A 199 -3.43 -16.63 -4.81
N HIS A 200 -2.83 -16.19 -3.72
CA HIS A 200 -3.54 -15.68 -2.55
C HIS A 200 -2.71 -14.61 -1.85
N PHE A 201 -3.37 -13.81 -1.03
CA PHE A 201 -2.69 -12.87 -0.16
C PHE A 201 -2.15 -13.54 1.10
N LYS A 202 -1.06 -12.99 1.62
CA LYS A 202 -0.54 -13.30 2.95
C LYS A 202 -0.15 -11.99 3.63
N ASN A 203 -0.48 -11.86 4.91
CA ASN A 203 -0.01 -10.76 5.74
C ASN A 203 0.38 -11.26 7.14
N GLY A 204 1.40 -10.64 7.71
CA GLY A 204 1.96 -11.07 9.00
C GLY A 204 3.42 -10.69 9.12
N VAL A 205 4.25 -11.64 9.49
CA VAL A 205 5.71 -11.47 9.57
C VAL A 205 6.38 -12.69 8.99
N TYR A 206 7.19 -12.52 7.96
CA TYR A 206 8.14 -13.49 7.42
C TYR A 206 9.54 -12.86 7.54
N HIS A 207 10.37 -13.40 8.45
CA HIS A 207 11.51 -12.68 9.00
C HIS A 207 12.84 -13.20 8.47
N HIS A 208 13.57 -12.36 7.73
CA HIS A 208 14.90 -12.63 7.16
C HIS A 208 16.03 -11.91 7.91
N GLY A 209 15.70 -11.13 8.92
CA GLY A 209 16.65 -10.31 9.68
C GLY A 209 17.13 -11.02 10.96
N SER A 210 17.55 -10.24 11.93
CA SER A 210 17.96 -10.69 13.25
C SER A 210 17.03 -10.18 14.36
N GLY A 211 16.98 -10.89 15.48
CA GLY A 211 16.20 -10.53 16.64
C GLY A 211 14.69 -10.76 16.45
N ARG A 212 13.87 -9.85 16.98
CA ARG A 212 12.41 -9.92 16.93
C ARG A 212 11.86 -9.02 15.83
N ALA A 213 10.97 -9.57 15.01
CA ALA A 213 10.15 -8.81 14.08
C ALA A 213 8.67 -8.88 14.45
N GLU A 214 7.96 -7.76 14.33
CA GLU A 214 6.53 -7.65 14.65
C GLU A 214 5.80 -6.78 13.63
N ALA A 215 4.57 -7.17 13.29
CA ALA A 215 3.62 -6.34 12.57
C ALA A 215 2.22 -6.47 13.18
N ARG A 216 1.46 -5.38 13.15
CA ARG A 216 0.08 -5.34 13.62
C ARG A 216 -0.83 -4.88 12.50
N PHE A 217 -2.02 -5.48 12.48
CA PHE A 217 -3.03 -5.22 11.44
C PHE A 217 -4.40 -5.04 12.09
N ARG A 218 -5.16 -4.07 11.58
CA ARG A 218 -6.58 -3.89 11.89
C ARG A 218 -7.31 -3.37 10.66
N ASN A 219 -8.64 -3.32 10.70
CA ASN A 219 -9.45 -2.87 9.56
C ASN A 219 -9.07 -3.63 8.26
N ILE A 220 -8.89 -4.96 8.40
CA ILE A 220 -8.49 -5.80 7.28
C ILE A 220 -9.73 -6.03 6.39
N HIS A 221 -9.60 -5.71 5.11
CA HIS A 221 -10.67 -5.87 4.13
C HIS A 221 -10.16 -6.62 2.90
N TYR A 222 -11.10 -7.32 2.27
CA TYR A 222 -10.92 -7.94 0.97
C TYR A 222 -11.91 -7.34 -0.03
N TRP A 223 -11.40 -6.94 -1.18
CA TRP A 223 -12.19 -6.31 -2.22
C TRP A 223 -12.02 -7.06 -3.53
N VAL A 224 -13.09 -7.10 -4.34
CA VAL A 224 -13.08 -7.67 -5.70
C VAL A 224 -13.77 -6.71 -6.67
N LYS A 225 -13.37 -6.81 -7.96
CA LYS A 225 -13.94 -5.99 -9.04
C LYS A 225 -13.95 -6.75 -10.36
#